data_631d52ff8b49e296020bcd0d92e1ee83
#
_entry.id   631d52ff8b49e296020bcd0d92e1ee83
#
_cell.length_a   1.000
_cell.length_b   1.000
_cell.length_c   1.000
_cell.angle_alpha   90.00
_cell.angle_beta   90.00
_cell.angle_gamma   90.00
#
_symmetry.space_group_name_H-M   'P 1'
#
loop_
_entity.id
_entity.type
_entity.pdbx_description
1 polymer ?
#
loop_
_entity_poly.entity_id
_entity_poly.type
_entity_poly.pdbx_seq_one_letter_code
_entity_poly.pdbx_strand_id
1 'polypeptide(L)'
;MQLIDQDHDRATARPRRRLPRPAVLLPAAGLALGGVLFTGLAMTGQDHTPAPSAARSSATAPRGATMLLDRIATVASKSDAPKVTDGQFVYVRTLQAENEGVFGGPVKLGKPGEREVWMTQKSGPVVDEGLIHQDGTYFPITVGVPDGEEPVGSPAGLNRPTYSWLASLPTDPDALLRRLAAEITADQDARDVPADERNPDQDAFEAIGGLLRETLMPPETAAALYRAAARIPGVSVDSDAVDAAGRHGIGVARDDERAGWRTAWIFDAKTLEYLGERTYLTRDTSMGKKGTVTNESAVLERAVVDALREKPGTTA
;
A
#
# COMPACT_ATOMS: atom_id res chain seq x y z
N MET A 1 -53.54 -50.65 36.05
CA MET A 1 -53.64 -50.35 37.49
C MET A 1 -52.37 -49.76 37.96
N GLN A 2 -52.46 -48.54 38.42
CA GLN A 2 -51.51 -47.68 39.17
C GLN A 2 -50.43 -46.95 38.38
N LEU A 3 -50.76 -45.69 38.27
CA LEU A 3 -49.95 -44.49 38.38
C LEU A 3 -48.96 -44.54 39.55
N ILE A 4 -47.77 -44.03 39.37
CA ILE A 4 -47.17 -43.11 40.38
C ILE A 4 -46.30 -42.12 39.61
N ASP A 5 -46.70 -40.90 39.81
CA ASP A 5 -46.10 -39.61 39.65
C ASP A 5 -44.75 -39.53 40.35
N GLN A 6 -43.73 -38.87 39.76
CA GLN A 6 -42.81 -38.09 40.57
C GLN A 6 -42.19 -36.98 39.73
N ASP A 7 -42.52 -35.87 40.18
CA ASP A 7 -42.15 -34.50 39.86
C ASP A 7 -40.70 -34.20 40.29
N HIS A 8 -40.13 -33.18 39.65
CA HIS A 8 -39.09 -32.25 40.11
C HIS A 8 -37.66 -32.73 40.25
N ASP A 9 -36.81 -32.24 39.29
CA ASP A 9 -35.79 -31.29 39.72
C ASP A 9 -35.30 -30.45 38.52
N ARG A 10 -35.78 -29.20 38.49
CA ARG A 10 -35.23 -28.15 37.66
C ARG A 10 -33.94 -27.65 38.30
N ALA A 11 -32.81 -28.22 37.92
CA ALA A 11 -31.51 -27.62 38.20
C ALA A 11 -31.24 -26.50 37.17
N THR A 12 -31.39 -25.27 37.62
CA THR A 12 -31.00 -24.04 36.89
C THR A 12 -29.52 -24.08 36.60
N ALA A 13 -29.15 -24.38 35.33
CA ALA A 13 -27.80 -24.24 34.85
C ALA A 13 -27.49 -22.75 34.67
N ARG A 14 -26.61 -22.22 35.52
CA ARG A 14 -26.03 -20.89 35.40
C ARG A 14 -25.24 -20.80 34.05
N PRO A 15 -25.41 -19.73 33.27
CA PRO A 15 -24.62 -19.57 32.06
C PRO A 15 -23.15 -19.39 32.44
N ARG A 16 -22.31 -20.32 32.01
CA ARG A 16 -20.86 -20.17 32.05
C ARG A 16 -20.46 -19.03 31.12
N ARG A 17 -20.01 -17.92 31.67
CA ARG A 17 -19.32 -16.86 30.93
C ARG A 17 -18.12 -17.51 30.23
N ARG A 18 -18.23 -17.64 28.92
CA ARG A 18 -17.09 -17.95 28.07
C ARG A 18 -16.23 -16.68 28.03
N LEU A 19 -15.04 -16.76 28.59
CA LEU A 19 -13.98 -15.78 28.36
C LEU A 19 -13.68 -15.76 26.88
N PRO A 20 -13.56 -14.59 26.23
CA PRO A 20 -13.11 -14.52 24.86
C PRO A 20 -11.71 -15.09 24.77
N ARG A 21 -11.53 -16.08 23.91
CA ARG A 21 -10.20 -16.56 23.51
C ARG A 21 -9.48 -15.39 22.87
N PRO A 22 -8.20 -15.14 23.14
CA PRO A 22 -7.45 -14.18 22.38
C PRO A 22 -7.45 -14.66 20.93
N ALA A 23 -8.05 -13.87 20.05
CA ALA A 23 -7.89 -14.04 18.62
C ALA A 23 -6.41 -13.77 18.34
N VAL A 24 -5.67 -14.81 18.00
CA VAL A 24 -4.37 -14.67 17.35
C VAL A 24 -4.69 -14.15 15.97
N LEU A 25 -4.62 -12.84 15.82
CA LEU A 25 -4.57 -12.19 14.53
C LEU A 25 -3.23 -12.59 13.89
N LEU A 26 -3.26 -13.66 13.11
CA LEU A 26 -2.25 -13.87 12.09
C LEU A 26 -2.36 -12.66 11.15
N PRO A 27 -1.27 -11.96 10.83
CA PRO A 27 -1.33 -10.91 9.83
C PRO A 27 -1.73 -11.58 8.51
N ALA A 28 -2.95 -11.28 8.06
CA ALA A 28 -3.28 -11.50 6.66
C ALA A 28 -2.29 -10.63 5.89
N ALA A 29 -1.35 -11.26 5.19
CA ALA A 29 -0.46 -10.61 4.26
C ALA A 29 -1.27 -10.23 3.00
N GLY A 30 -2.28 -9.41 3.20
CA GLY A 30 -2.82 -8.62 2.11
C GLY A 30 -1.75 -7.62 1.72
N LEU A 31 -1.60 -7.34 0.44
CA LEU A 31 -0.91 -6.15 -0.03
C LEU A 31 -1.61 -4.95 0.63
N ALA A 32 -1.24 -4.66 1.87
CA ALA A 32 -1.63 -3.43 2.49
C ALA A 32 -0.86 -2.35 1.74
N LEU A 33 -1.53 -1.73 0.78
CA LEU A 33 -1.23 -0.35 0.46
C LEU A 33 -1.22 0.34 1.82
N GLY A 34 -0.02 0.71 2.30
CA GLY A 34 0.22 1.06 3.69
C GLY A 34 -0.55 2.29 4.15
N GLY A 35 -1.87 2.14 4.30
CA GLY A 35 -2.73 3.05 4.99
C GLY A 35 -2.81 2.61 6.45
N VAL A 36 -2.07 3.25 7.32
CA VAL A 36 -2.23 3.10 8.76
C VAL A 36 -3.58 3.73 9.13
N LEU A 37 -4.58 2.89 9.37
CA LEU A 37 -5.87 3.34 9.91
C LEU A 37 -5.65 3.82 11.34
N PHE A 38 -5.60 5.13 11.52
CA PHE A 38 -5.73 5.76 12.82
C PHE A 38 -7.22 5.80 13.19
N THR A 39 -7.69 4.84 13.96
CA THR A 39 -8.92 5.02 14.73
C THR A 39 -8.61 5.96 15.89
N GLY A 40 -8.95 7.23 15.72
CA GLY A 40 -8.82 8.24 16.75
C GLY A 40 -9.74 7.93 17.92
N LEU A 41 -9.16 7.76 19.10
CA LEU A 41 -9.89 7.74 20.36
C LEU A 41 -10.40 9.16 20.62
N ALA A 42 -11.71 9.38 20.51
CA ALA A 42 -12.34 10.64 20.83
C ALA A 42 -12.20 10.93 22.33
N MET A 43 -11.40 11.91 22.68
CA MET A 43 -11.48 12.60 23.96
C MET A 43 -12.50 13.72 23.85
N THR A 44 -13.54 13.62 24.63
CA THR A 44 -14.62 14.59 24.79
C THR A 44 -14.12 15.95 25.29
N GLY A 45 -14.61 17.01 24.65
CA GLY A 45 -14.82 18.29 25.29
C GLY A 45 -14.21 19.49 24.60
N GLN A 46 -14.96 20.17 23.78
CA GLN A 46 -15.30 21.60 23.86
C GLN A 46 -15.92 22.12 22.57
N ASP A 47 -16.95 22.92 22.74
CA ASP A 47 -17.73 23.59 21.69
C ASP A 47 -16.86 24.27 20.62
N HIS A 48 -17.03 23.89 19.37
CA HIS A 48 -16.51 24.64 18.23
C HIS A 48 -17.66 24.92 17.25
N THR A 49 -17.98 26.19 17.15
CA THR A 49 -18.76 26.80 16.09
C THR A 49 -18.25 26.33 14.71
N PRO A 50 -19.13 25.93 13.76
CA PRO A 50 -18.67 25.52 12.44
C PRO A 50 -18.04 26.71 11.71
N ALA A 51 -16.77 26.62 11.43
CA ALA A 51 -16.08 27.52 10.52
C ALA A 51 -16.54 27.26 9.08
N PRO A 52 -16.65 28.29 8.22
CA PRO A 52 -17.10 28.14 6.85
C PRO A 52 -16.16 27.22 6.08
N SER A 53 -16.76 26.30 5.34
CA SER A 53 -16.09 25.39 4.39
C SER A 53 -15.06 26.14 3.56
N ALA A 54 -13.79 25.87 3.83
CA ALA A 54 -12.70 26.39 3.02
C ALA A 54 -12.83 25.80 1.61
N ALA A 55 -13.01 26.67 0.64
CA ALA A 55 -12.96 26.35 -0.77
C ALA A 55 -11.71 25.52 -1.07
N ARG A 56 -11.88 24.37 -1.72
CA ARG A 56 -10.76 23.56 -2.20
C ARG A 56 -9.85 24.42 -3.04
N SER A 57 -8.70 24.73 -2.50
CA SER A 57 -7.63 25.40 -3.22
C SER A 57 -7.11 24.39 -4.26
N SER A 58 -7.42 24.62 -5.51
CA SER A 58 -6.83 23.88 -6.66
C SER A 58 -5.36 24.31 -6.81
N ALA A 59 -4.55 24.00 -5.81
CA ALA A 59 -3.12 24.25 -5.88
C ALA A 59 -2.50 23.15 -6.75
N THR A 60 -2.28 23.45 -8.02
CA THR A 60 -1.44 22.64 -8.91
C THR A 60 -0.07 22.45 -8.26
N ALA A 61 0.51 21.23 -8.39
CA ALA A 61 1.86 20.93 -7.88
C ALA A 61 2.87 22.01 -8.26
N PRO A 62 3.82 22.37 -7.37
CA PRO A 62 4.83 23.36 -7.67
C PRO A 62 5.50 23.07 -9.01
N ARG A 63 5.76 24.08 -9.84
CA ARG A 63 6.33 23.92 -11.19
C ARG A 63 7.52 22.97 -11.25
N GLY A 64 8.36 22.94 -10.19
CA GLY A 64 9.50 22.03 -10.11
C GLY A 64 9.12 20.56 -10.09
N ALA A 65 8.10 20.17 -9.32
CA ALA A 65 7.63 18.79 -9.26
C ALA A 65 6.99 18.35 -10.57
N THR A 66 6.17 19.20 -11.19
CA THR A 66 5.59 18.93 -12.52
C THR A 66 6.66 18.70 -13.57
N MET A 67 7.66 19.59 -13.65
CA MET A 67 8.76 19.44 -14.60
C MET A 67 9.60 18.19 -14.37
N LEU A 68 9.86 17.82 -13.11
CA LEU A 68 10.59 16.60 -12.76
C LEU A 68 9.79 15.37 -13.17
N LEU A 69 8.52 15.29 -12.82
CA LEU A 69 7.64 14.18 -13.16
C LEU A 69 7.44 14.02 -14.66
N ASP A 70 7.37 15.10 -15.43
CA ASP A 70 7.32 15.06 -16.89
C ASP A 70 8.62 14.50 -17.49
N ARG A 71 9.77 14.83 -16.90
CA ARG A 71 11.06 14.24 -17.31
C ARG A 71 11.12 12.75 -17.00
N ILE A 72 10.71 12.35 -15.78
CA ILE A 72 10.63 10.94 -15.38
C ILE A 72 9.69 10.19 -16.32
N ALA A 73 8.51 10.72 -16.61
CA ALA A 73 7.54 10.14 -17.55
C ALA A 73 8.12 9.96 -18.96
N THR A 74 8.91 10.94 -19.43
CA THR A 74 9.56 10.87 -20.75
C THR A 74 10.63 9.77 -20.81
N VAL A 75 11.36 9.56 -19.73
CA VAL A 75 12.34 8.44 -19.64
C VAL A 75 11.59 7.11 -19.57
N ALA A 76 10.60 7.00 -18.69
CA ALA A 76 9.82 5.79 -18.51
C ALA A 76 9.13 5.31 -19.80
N SER A 77 8.58 6.23 -20.61
CA SER A 77 7.93 5.86 -21.88
C SER A 77 8.88 5.28 -22.94
N LYS A 78 10.18 5.44 -22.75
CA LYS A 78 11.22 4.93 -23.66
C LYS A 78 11.90 3.66 -23.16
N SER A 79 11.54 3.17 -21.96
CA SER A 79 12.10 1.93 -21.44
C SER A 79 11.58 0.73 -22.24
N ASP A 80 12.36 -0.36 -22.23
CA ASP A 80 11.95 -1.59 -22.89
C ASP A 80 10.73 -2.22 -22.17
N ALA A 81 9.75 -2.63 -22.96
CA ALA A 81 8.58 -3.32 -22.43
C ALA A 81 8.88 -4.83 -22.34
N PRO A 82 8.94 -5.41 -21.15
CA PRO A 82 9.07 -6.85 -21.03
C PRO A 82 7.81 -7.53 -21.54
N LYS A 83 7.97 -8.73 -22.11
CA LYS A 83 6.83 -9.60 -22.42
C LYS A 83 6.43 -10.34 -21.16
N VAL A 84 5.19 -10.17 -20.73
CA VAL A 84 4.62 -10.85 -19.56
C VAL A 84 3.39 -11.62 -19.98
N THR A 85 3.30 -12.89 -19.62
CA THR A 85 2.18 -13.78 -19.92
C THR A 85 1.45 -14.21 -18.64
N ASP A 86 0.21 -14.65 -18.78
CA ASP A 86 -0.66 -15.08 -17.66
C ASP A 86 -0.07 -16.22 -16.80
N GLY A 87 0.82 -17.04 -17.37
CA GLY A 87 1.44 -18.14 -16.65
C GLY A 87 2.67 -17.78 -15.83
N GLN A 88 3.11 -16.54 -15.94
CA GLN A 88 4.34 -16.04 -15.30
C GLN A 88 4.08 -15.31 -14.00
N PHE A 89 5.18 -14.94 -13.33
CA PHE A 89 5.18 -14.13 -12.12
C PHE A 89 6.04 -12.89 -12.33
N VAL A 90 5.62 -11.77 -11.75
CA VAL A 90 6.51 -10.63 -11.54
C VAL A 90 7.22 -10.83 -10.22
N TYR A 91 8.54 -10.87 -10.30
CA TYR A 91 9.44 -10.90 -9.16
C TYR A 91 9.92 -9.51 -8.83
N VAL A 92 9.84 -9.15 -7.55
CA VAL A 92 10.38 -7.88 -7.03
C VAL A 92 11.18 -8.18 -5.77
N ARG A 93 12.43 -7.75 -5.72
CA ARG A 93 13.28 -7.79 -4.53
C ARG A 93 13.50 -6.37 -4.01
N THR A 94 13.18 -6.18 -2.75
CA THR A 94 13.31 -4.90 -2.05
C THR A 94 14.12 -5.07 -0.78
N LEU A 95 14.75 -3.97 -0.35
CA LEU A 95 15.23 -3.78 1.01
C LEU A 95 14.23 -2.89 1.72
N GLN A 96 13.77 -3.29 2.91
CA GLN A 96 12.75 -2.54 3.66
C GLN A 96 13.14 -2.42 5.13
N ALA A 97 12.89 -1.26 5.72
CA ALA A 97 12.90 -1.07 7.16
C ALA A 97 11.54 -0.51 7.59
N GLU A 98 10.89 -1.21 8.49
CA GLU A 98 9.57 -0.91 9.00
C GLU A 98 9.61 -0.57 10.48
N ASN A 99 8.56 0.07 10.97
CA ASN A 99 8.41 0.35 12.39
C ASN A 99 8.06 -0.93 13.17
N GLU A 100 8.99 -1.41 13.99
CA GLU A 100 8.83 -2.53 14.92
C GLU A 100 8.23 -2.10 16.27
N GLY A 101 7.94 -0.81 16.46
CA GLY A 101 7.37 -0.26 17.68
C GLY A 101 5.89 -0.65 17.87
N VAL A 102 5.36 -0.34 19.06
CA VAL A 102 3.94 -0.55 19.35
C VAL A 102 3.08 0.44 18.59
N PHE A 103 1.89 0.02 18.19
CA PHE A 103 0.92 0.88 17.50
C PHE A 103 0.62 2.14 18.33
N GLY A 104 0.72 3.31 17.69
CA GLY A 104 0.49 4.62 18.34
C GLY A 104 1.58 5.09 19.30
N GLY A 105 2.62 4.28 19.52
CA GLY A 105 3.79 4.61 20.34
C GLY A 105 4.97 5.16 19.53
N PRO A 106 6.11 5.39 20.21
CA PRO A 106 7.33 5.85 19.55
C PRO A 106 7.79 4.89 18.45
N VAL A 107 8.19 5.44 17.31
CA VAL A 107 8.77 4.67 16.22
C VAL A 107 10.06 4.01 16.67
N LYS A 108 10.16 2.73 16.37
CA LYS A 108 11.39 1.96 16.47
C LYS A 108 11.65 1.34 15.09
N LEU A 109 12.35 2.08 14.24
CA LEU A 109 12.68 1.59 12.91
C LEU A 109 13.62 0.38 13.01
N GLY A 110 13.20 -0.73 12.40
CA GLY A 110 13.98 -1.95 12.29
C GLY A 110 15.23 -1.77 11.41
N LYS A 111 16.07 -2.78 11.38
CA LYS A 111 17.14 -2.81 10.37
C LYS A 111 16.55 -3.17 9.02
N PRO A 112 17.06 -2.55 7.92
CA PRO A 112 16.62 -2.94 6.59
C PRO A 112 16.86 -4.43 6.34
N GLY A 113 15.76 -5.15 5.98
CA GLY A 113 15.75 -6.55 5.63
C GLY A 113 15.35 -6.76 4.17
N GLU A 114 15.82 -7.84 3.55
CA GLU A 114 15.41 -8.19 2.18
C GLU A 114 14.02 -8.83 2.19
N ARG A 115 13.18 -8.39 1.25
CA ARG A 115 11.88 -8.95 0.94
C ARG A 115 11.81 -9.28 -0.54
N GLU A 116 11.43 -10.49 -0.86
CA GLU A 116 11.23 -10.98 -2.22
C GLU A 116 9.75 -11.32 -2.41
N VAL A 117 9.19 -10.92 -3.54
CA VAL A 117 7.78 -11.15 -3.86
C VAL A 117 7.67 -11.73 -5.26
N TRP A 118 6.83 -12.76 -5.41
CA TRP A 118 6.41 -13.33 -6.68
C TRP A 118 4.91 -13.14 -6.81
N MET A 119 4.46 -12.23 -7.68
CA MET A 119 3.04 -11.98 -7.93
C MET A 119 2.60 -12.65 -9.22
N THR A 120 1.53 -13.46 -9.15
CA THR A 120 0.96 -14.09 -10.34
C THR A 120 0.47 -13.05 -11.34
N GLN A 121 0.66 -13.34 -12.62
CA GLN A 121 0.22 -12.47 -13.72
C GLN A 121 -1.06 -12.96 -14.39
N LYS A 122 -1.76 -13.93 -13.79
CA LYS A 122 -3.06 -14.41 -14.30
C LYS A 122 -4.07 -13.26 -14.35
N SER A 123 -4.67 -13.03 -15.50
CA SER A 123 -5.64 -11.95 -15.72
C SER A 123 -7.01 -12.22 -15.09
N GLY A 124 -7.41 -13.50 -14.97
CA GLY A 124 -8.65 -13.90 -14.30
C GLY A 124 -8.58 -13.84 -12.76
N PRO A 125 -9.72 -14.02 -12.06
CA PRO A 125 -9.74 -14.13 -10.61
C PRO A 125 -8.91 -15.33 -10.10
N VAL A 126 -8.14 -15.11 -9.04
CA VAL A 126 -7.30 -16.13 -8.41
C VAL A 126 -7.43 -16.09 -6.89
N VAL A 127 -7.27 -17.24 -6.25
CA VAL A 127 -7.19 -17.36 -4.79
C VAL A 127 -5.74 -17.24 -4.33
N ASP A 128 -4.82 -17.91 -5.03
CA ASP A 128 -3.39 -17.85 -4.77
C ASP A 128 -2.78 -16.73 -5.60
N GLU A 129 -2.51 -15.59 -4.97
CA GLU A 129 -2.03 -14.37 -5.63
C GLU A 129 -0.51 -14.36 -5.80
N GLY A 130 0.22 -15.08 -4.94
CA GLY A 130 1.68 -15.07 -5.01
C GLY A 130 2.36 -15.62 -3.76
N LEU A 131 3.61 -15.21 -3.61
CA LEU A 131 4.48 -15.65 -2.51
C LEU A 131 5.37 -14.49 -2.06
N ILE A 132 5.56 -14.36 -0.75
CA ILE A 132 6.56 -13.48 -0.13
C ILE A 132 7.62 -14.35 0.51
N HIS A 133 8.89 -13.97 0.38
CA HIS A 133 10.00 -14.48 1.18
C HIS A 133 10.61 -13.32 1.96
N GLN A 134 10.62 -13.45 3.26
CA GLN A 134 11.18 -12.44 4.18
C GLN A 134 11.71 -13.15 5.43
N ASP A 135 12.85 -12.73 5.95
CA ASP A 135 13.50 -13.29 7.15
C ASP A 135 13.64 -14.82 7.11
N GLY A 136 13.97 -15.36 5.92
CA GLY A 136 14.15 -16.81 5.71
C GLY A 136 12.83 -17.60 5.67
N THR A 137 11.67 -16.96 5.74
CA THR A 137 10.35 -17.59 5.76
C THR A 137 9.53 -17.24 4.52
N TYR A 138 8.82 -18.24 3.99
CA TYR A 138 7.91 -18.06 2.87
C TYR A 138 6.47 -17.93 3.36
N PHE A 139 5.79 -16.88 2.92
CA PHE A 139 4.39 -16.59 3.22
C PHE A 139 3.58 -16.58 1.92
N PRO A 140 2.55 -17.44 1.77
CA PRO A 140 1.65 -17.36 0.63
C PRO A 140 0.86 -16.05 0.67
N ILE A 141 0.64 -15.45 -0.50
CA ILE A 141 -0.30 -14.35 -0.67
C ILE A 141 -1.59 -14.99 -1.19
N THR A 142 -2.62 -15.00 -0.37
CA THR A 142 -3.92 -15.60 -0.70
C THR A 142 -5.04 -14.63 -0.36
N VAL A 143 -6.17 -14.79 -1.04
CA VAL A 143 -7.39 -14.05 -0.70
C VAL A 143 -7.82 -14.43 0.72
N GLY A 144 -8.05 -13.42 1.56
CA GLY A 144 -8.62 -13.63 2.88
C GLY A 144 -10.05 -14.13 2.77
N VAL A 145 -10.37 -15.22 3.48
CA VAL A 145 -11.71 -15.83 3.46
C VAL A 145 -12.26 -15.79 4.89
N PRO A 146 -13.47 -15.27 5.10
CA PRO A 146 -14.15 -15.40 6.38
C PRO A 146 -14.35 -16.86 6.76
N ASP A 147 -14.34 -17.17 8.07
CA ASP A 147 -14.53 -18.52 8.58
C ASP A 147 -15.85 -19.12 8.07
N GLY A 148 -15.75 -20.26 7.35
CA GLY A 148 -16.90 -20.99 6.83
C GLY A 148 -17.36 -20.58 5.43
N GLU A 149 -16.66 -19.70 4.76
CA GLU A 149 -16.91 -19.33 3.37
C GLU A 149 -15.90 -19.96 2.43
N GLU A 150 -16.32 -20.20 1.18
CA GLU A 150 -15.41 -20.64 0.12
C GLU A 150 -14.66 -19.43 -0.46
N PRO A 151 -13.36 -19.58 -0.78
CA PRO A 151 -12.59 -18.48 -1.32
C PRO A 151 -13.12 -18.04 -2.69
N VAL A 152 -13.45 -16.77 -2.81
CA VAL A 152 -13.75 -16.12 -4.09
C VAL A 152 -12.47 -15.48 -4.61
N GLY A 153 -12.04 -15.87 -5.82
CA GLY A 153 -10.81 -15.36 -6.39
C GLY A 153 -10.81 -13.83 -6.55
N SER A 154 -9.70 -13.21 -6.22
CA SER A 154 -9.47 -11.77 -6.40
C SER A 154 -9.22 -11.45 -7.88
N PRO A 155 -9.96 -10.51 -8.48
CA PRO A 155 -9.70 -10.06 -9.84
C PRO A 155 -8.41 -9.23 -9.91
N ALA A 156 -7.86 -9.08 -11.13
CA ALA A 156 -6.80 -8.08 -11.34
C ALA A 156 -7.35 -6.67 -11.10
N GLY A 157 -6.58 -5.84 -10.41
CA GLY A 157 -6.98 -4.51 -9.97
C GLY A 157 -5.88 -3.83 -9.18
N LEU A 158 -6.20 -2.74 -8.48
CA LEU A 158 -5.23 -1.98 -7.69
C LEU A 158 -4.59 -2.84 -6.59
N ASN A 159 -5.36 -3.73 -5.95
CA ASN A 159 -4.87 -4.62 -4.88
C ASN A 159 -4.13 -5.86 -5.39
N ARG A 160 -4.32 -6.22 -6.66
CA ARG A 160 -3.60 -7.29 -7.36
C ARG A 160 -3.23 -6.80 -8.77
N PRO A 161 -2.23 -5.93 -8.88
CA PRO A 161 -1.85 -5.34 -10.15
C PRO A 161 -1.08 -6.35 -11.01
N THR A 162 -1.72 -6.82 -12.09
CA THR A 162 -1.06 -7.60 -13.13
C THR A 162 -0.56 -6.69 -14.23
N TYR A 163 0.44 -7.14 -14.99
CA TYR A 163 0.96 -6.38 -16.13
C TYR A 163 -0.13 -6.07 -17.17
N SER A 164 -1.03 -7.04 -17.44
CA SER A 164 -2.15 -6.86 -18.36
C SER A 164 -3.16 -5.83 -17.86
N TRP A 165 -3.47 -5.84 -16.55
CA TRP A 165 -4.33 -4.83 -15.94
C TRP A 165 -3.68 -3.44 -16.03
N LEU A 166 -2.40 -3.33 -15.66
CA LEU A 166 -1.65 -2.08 -15.79
C LEU A 166 -1.68 -1.55 -17.22
N ALA A 167 -1.48 -2.41 -18.23
CA ALA A 167 -1.54 -2.05 -19.65
C ALA A 167 -2.94 -1.60 -20.11
N SER A 168 -4.01 -1.96 -19.38
CA SER A 168 -5.38 -1.56 -19.68
C SER A 168 -5.77 -0.20 -19.09
N LEU A 169 -4.93 0.38 -18.22
CA LEU A 169 -5.20 1.66 -17.59
C LEU A 169 -5.17 2.80 -18.62
N PRO A 170 -5.98 3.86 -18.43
CA PRO A 170 -5.92 5.04 -19.27
C PRO A 170 -4.54 5.69 -19.26
N THR A 171 -4.07 6.13 -20.44
CA THR A 171 -2.82 6.89 -20.56
C THR A 171 -3.01 8.41 -20.42
N ASP A 172 -4.25 8.88 -20.46
CA ASP A 172 -4.59 10.26 -20.11
C ASP A 172 -4.51 10.44 -18.58
N PRO A 173 -3.73 11.39 -18.06
CA PRO A 173 -3.49 11.55 -16.62
C PRO A 173 -4.75 11.78 -15.79
N ASP A 174 -5.71 12.57 -16.30
CA ASP A 174 -6.92 12.90 -15.55
C ASP A 174 -7.90 11.70 -15.57
N ALA A 175 -7.98 10.96 -16.69
CA ALA A 175 -8.75 9.73 -16.77
C ALA A 175 -8.15 8.64 -15.86
N LEU A 176 -6.83 8.55 -15.77
CA LEU A 176 -6.12 7.63 -14.91
C LEU A 176 -6.39 7.93 -13.43
N LEU A 177 -6.28 9.20 -13.01
CA LEU A 177 -6.62 9.59 -11.62
C LEU A 177 -8.08 9.25 -11.27
N ARG A 178 -9.02 9.50 -12.19
CA ARG A 178 -10.44 9.10 -11.96
C ARG A 178 -10.59 7.59 -11.84
N ARG A 179 -9.86 6.81 -12.63
CA ARG A 179 -9.89 5.35 -12.57
C ARG A 179 -9.34 4.85 -11.23
N LEU A 180 -8.18 5.34 -10.80
CA LEU A 180 -7.59 4.98 -9.50
C LEU A 180 -8.51 5.40 -8.34
N ALA A 181 -9.03 6.62 -8.37
CA ALA A 181 -9.95 7.11 -7.34
C ALA A 181 -11.21 6.23 -7.21
N ALA A 182 -11.74 5.72 -8.31
CA ALA A 182 -12.90 4.82 -8.29
C ALA A 182 -12.56 3.48 -7.60
N GLU A 183 -11.40 2.89 -7.90
CA GLU A 183 -10.96 1.65 -7.27
C GLU A 183 -10.63 1.84 -5.78
N ILE A 184 -9.96 2.94 -5.41
CA ILE A 184 -9.66 3.31 -4.03
C ILE A 184 -10.97 3.48 -3.24
N THR A 185 -11.93 4.22 -3.80
CA THR A 185 -13.23 4.44 -3.15
C THR A 185 -13.98 3.12 -2.92
N ALA A 186 -14.00 2.24 -3.93
CA ALA A 186 -14.65 0.93 -3.80
C ALA A 186 -14.00 0.06 -2.73
N ASP A 187 -12.67 0.08 -2.61
CA ASP A 187 -11.94 -0.62 -1.55
C ASP A 187 -12.20 -0.02 -0.16
N GLN A 188 -12.23 1.31 -0.05
CA GLN A 188 -12.58 2.01 1.20
C GLN A 188 -14.02 1.75 1.63
N ASP A 189 -14.96 1.71 0.68
CA ASP A 189 -16.37 1.36 0.96
C ASP A 189 -16.49 -0.09 1.44
N ALA A 190 -15.76 -1.01 0.83
CA ALA A 190 -15.73 -2.41 1.24
C ALA A 190 -15.14 -2.64 2.64
N ARG A 191 -14.32 -1.71 3.13
CA ARG A 191 -13.73 -1.72 4.48
C ARG A 191 -14.44 -0.81 5.48
N ASP A 192 -15.57 -0.22 5.11
CA ASP A 192 -16.33 0.73 5.92
C ASP A 192 -15.49 1.94 6.42
N VAL A 193 -14.54 2.42 5.61
CA VAL A 193 -13.73 3.59 5.96
C VAL A 193 -14.59 4.84 5.99
N PRO A 194 -14.70 5.58 7.12
CA PRO A 194 -15.51 6.78 7.23
C PRO A 194 -15.10 7.86 6.22
N ALA A 195 -16.10 8.56 5.66
CA ALA A 195 -15.84 9.58 4.63
C ALA A 195 -14.93 10.73 5.10
N ASP A 196 -15.01 11.08 6.39
CA ASP A 196 -14.17 12.11 7.02
C ASP A 196 -12.74 11.62 7.30
N GLU A 197 -12.48 10.33 7.20
CA GLU A 197 -11.14 9.75 7.29
C GLU A 197 -10.42 9.65 5.93
N ARG A 198 -11.13 9.76 4.81
CA ARG A 198 -10.58 9.67 3.46
C ARG A 198 -9.83 10.95 3.07
N ASN A 199 -8.73 10.76 2.36
CA ASN A 199 -7.93 11.85 1.79
C ASN A 199 -7.61 11.52 0.32
N PRO A 200 -8.52 11.79 -0.62
CA PRO A 200 -8.39 11.32 -2.01
C PRO A 200 -7.06 11.65 -2.69
N ASP A 201 -6.47 12.81 -2.38
CA ASP A 201 -5.18 13.21 -2.95
C ASP A 201 -4.03 12.40 -2.35
N GLN A 202 -4.07 12.12 -1.04
CA GLN A 202 -3.08 11.27 -0.39
C GLN A 202 -3.23 9.82 -0.82
N ASP A 203 -4.46 9.34 -0.83
CA ASP A 203 -4.78 7.96 -1.23
C ASP A 203 -4.33 7.69 -2.67
N ALA A 204 -4.53 8.64 -3.59
CA ALA A 204 -4.03 8.53 -4.97
C ALA A 204 -2.51 8.55 -5.04
N PHE A 205 -1.84 9.40 -4.25
CA PHE A 205 -0.38 9.45 -4.19
C PHE A 205 0.19 8.13 -3.67
N GLU A 206 -0.34 7.61 -2.57
CA GLU A 206 0.08 6.34 -1.99
C GLU A 206 -0.18 5.14 -2.91
N ALA A 207 -1.34 5.11 -3.58
CA ALA A 207 -1.66 4.07 -4.56
C ALA A 207 -0.66 4.03 -5.71
N ILE A 208 -0.30 5.21 -6.27
CA ILE A 208 0.75 5.29 -7.29
C ILE A 208 2.09 4.81 -6.74
N GLY A 209 2.49 5.24 -5.53
CA GLY A 209 3.72 4.80 -4.87
C GLY A 209 3.79 3.29 -4.67
N GLY A 210 2.68 2.66 -4.25
CA GLY A 210 2.55 1.22 -4.13
C GLY A 210 2.78 0.50 -5.47
N LEU A 211 2.15 0.99 -6.54
CA LEU A 211 2.37 0.45 -7.89
C LEU A 211 3.84 0.60 -8.33
N LEU A 212 4.48 1.75 -8.04
CA LEU A 212 5.89 1.97 -8.37
C LEU A 212 6.82 1.00 -7.62
N ARG A 213 6.50 0.65 -6.39
CA ARG A 213 7.32 -0.23 -5.54
C ARG A 213 7.16 -1.70 -5.87
N GLU A 214 5.92 -2.16 -6.09
CA GLU A 214 5.55 -3.59 -6.08
C GLU A 214 5.37 -4.20 -7.49
N THR A 215 5.49 -3.40 -8.57
CA THR A 215 5.16 -3.91 -9.90
C THR A 215 6.27 -3.75 -10.93
N LEU A 216 6.14 -4.50 -12.02
CA LEU A 216 6.83 -4.26 -13.28
C LEU A 216 5.82 -3.58 -14.21
N MET A 217 6.08 -2.33 -14.59
CA MET A 217 5.09 -1.53 -15.30
C MET A 217 5.30 -1.51 -16.81
N PRO A 218 4.19 -1.52 -17.60
CA PRO A 218 4.27 -1.11 -19.00
C PRO A 218 4.78 0.34 -19.11
N PRO A 219 5.69 0.66 -20.05
CA PRO A 219 6.29 1.98 -20.17
C PRO A 219 5.29 3.14 -20.30
N GLU A 220 4.24 2.96 -21.09
CA GLU A 220 3.20 3.97 -21.27
C GLU A 220 2.38 4.19 -19.99
N THR A 221 2.11 3.12 -19.25
CA THR A 221 1.41 3.20 -17.94
C THR A 221 2.28 3.92 -16.92
N ALA A 222 3.56 3.58 -16.83
CA ALA A 222 4.50 4.26 -15.95
C ALA A 222 4.53 5.77 -16.24
N ALA A 223 4.66 6.14 -17.51
CA ALA A 223 4.65 7.53 -17.94
C ALA A 223 3.33 8.25 -17.60
N ALA A 224 2.20 7.58 -17.77
CA ALA A 224 0.89 8.12 -17.41
C ALA A 224 0.74 8.33 -15.90
N LEU A 225 1.22 7.39 -15.08
CA LEU A 225 1.20 7.49 -13.61
C LEU A 225 2.04 8.69 -13.11
N TYR A 226 3.22 8.92 -13.68
CA TYR A 226 4.02 10.08 -13.31
C TYR A 226 3.36 11.40 -13.70
N ARG A 227 2.74 11.48 -14.89
CA ARG A 227 1.97 12.66 -15.29
C ARG A 227 0.71 12.84 -14.43
N ALA A 228 0.07 11.76 -14.03
CA ALA A 228 -1.06 11.79 -13.10
C ALA A 228 -0.63 12.32 -11.73
N ALA A 229 0.48 11.84 -11.18
CA ALA A 229 1.04 12.34 -9.93
C ALA A 229 1.34 13.86 -9.96
N ALA A 230 1.75 14.39 -11.11
CA ALA A 230 1.95 15.83 -11.31
C ALA A 230 0.67 16.67 -11.22
N ARG A 231 -0.51 16.03 -11.23
CA ARG A 231 -1.82 16.68 -11.05
C ARG A 231 -2.31 16.67 -9.61
N ILE A 232 -1.69 15.86 -8.75
CA ILE A 232 -2.08 15.75 -7.34
C ILE A 232 -1.61 17.00 -6.59
N PRO A 233 -2.52 17.71 -5.88
CA PRO A 233 -2.16 18.86 -5.07
C PRO A 233 -1.16 18.52 -3.97
N GLY A 234 -0.23 19.43 -3.68
CA GLY A 234 0.75 19.27 -2.59
C GLY A 234 1.99 18.43 -2.95
N VAL A 235 2.06 17.87 -4.15
CA VAL A 235 3.27 17.18 -4.62
C VAL A 235 4.40 18.17 -4.82
N SER A 236 5.58 17.85 -4.30
CA SER A 236 6.75 18.73 -4.24
C SER A 236 8.04 17.95 -4.53
N VAL A 237 9.16 18.67 -4.72
CA VAL A 237 10.49 18.05 -4.91
C VAL A 237 11.23 18.03 -3.59
N ASP A 238 11.93 16.93 -3.33
CA ASP A 238 12.95 16.78 -2.30
C ASP A 238 14.30 16.56 -2.99
N SER A 239 15.23 17.49 -2.82
CA SER A 239 16.49 17.49 -3.57
C SER A 239 17.56 16.56 -3.01
N ASP A 240 17.36 16.00 -1.81
CA ASP A 240 18.34 15.17 -1.10
C ASP A 240 17.63 13.99 -0.41
N ALA A 241 16.99 13.16 -1.23
CA ALA A 241 16.31 11.96 -0.77
C ALA A 241 17.28 10.76 -0.76
N VAL A 242 17.13 9.89 0.24
CA VAL A 242 17.98 8.69 0.40
C VAL A 242 17.07 7.48 0.64
N ASP A 243 17.27 6.38 -0.10
CA ASP A 243 16.52 5.14 0.06
C ASP A 243 17.10 4.21 1.14
N ALA A 244 16.43 3.07 1.39
CA ALA A 244 16.86 2.09 2.39
C ALA A 244 18.20 1.42 2.08
N ALA A 245 18.70 1.48 0.84
CA ALA A 245 20.01 1.00 0.44
C ALA A 245 21.11 2.08 0.56
N GLY A 246 20.76 3.28 1.05
CA GLY A 246 21.67 4.41 1.18
C GLY A 246 21.99 5.12 -0.14
N ARG A 247 21.19 4.89 -1.21
CA ARG A 247 21.39 5.55 -2.50
C ARG A 247 20.76 6.94 -2.45
N HIS A 248 21.55 7.97 -2.75
CA HIS A 248 21.07 9.35 -2.87
C HIS A 248 20.38 9.56 -4.21
N GLY A 249 19.32 10.31 -4.19
CA GLY A 249 18.52 10.62 -5.36
C GLY A 249 17.72 11.90 -5.21
N ILE A 250 16.84 12.12 -6.17
CA ILE A 250 15.87 13.22 -6.17
C ILE A 250 14.50 12.68 -5.77
N GLY A 251 13.85 13.33 -4.81
CA GLY A 251 12.56 12.91 -4.28
C GLY A 251 11.40 13.63 -4.94
N VAL A 252 10.32 12.90 -5.16
CA VAL A 252 8.98 13.44 -5.39
C VAL A 252 8.16 13.11 -4.15
N ALA A 253 7.70 14.13 -3.44
CA ALA A 253 7.15 13.97 -2.11
C ALA A 253 5.82 14.68 -1.91
N ARG A 254 5.01 14.15 -0.99
CA ARG A 254 3.78 14.77 -0.56
C ARG A 254 3.66 14.69 0.97
N ASP A 255 3.15 15.77 1.56
CA ASP A 255 2.85 15.82 2.98
C ASP A 255 1.41 15.37 3.23
N ASP A 256 1.22 14.44 4.15
CA ASP A 256 -0.06 14.23 4.82
C ASP A 256 -0.10 15.11 6.08
N GLU A 257 -0.68 16.29 5.94
CA GLU A 257 -0.79 17.25 7.06
C GLU A 257 -1.63 16.69 8.21
N ARG A 258 -2.62 15.86 7.91
CA ARG A 258 -3.50 15.22 8.90
C ARG A 258 -2.71 14.22 9.75
N ALA A 259 -2.04 13.30 9.13
CA ALA A 259 -1.23 12.29 9.82
C ALA A 259 0.09 12.86 10.34
N GLY A 260 0.61 13.93 9.75
CA GLY A 260 1.84 14.59 10.17
C GLY A 260 3.09 13.87 9.68
N TRP A 261 3.04 13.29 8.50
CA TRP A 261 4.19 12.69 7.84
C TRP A 261 4.35 13.15 6.40
N ARG A 262 5.49 12.86 5.84
CA ARG A 262 5.86 13.10 4.45
C ARG A 262 6.33 11.78 3.83
N THR A 263 5.74 11.42 2.71
CA THR A 263 6.19 10.31 1.88
C THR A 263 6.92 10.84 0.65
N ALA A 264 8.12 10.31 0.38
CA ALA A 264 8.97 10.69 -0.74
C ALA A 264 9.31 9.47 -1.58
N TRP A 265 8.95 9.47 -2.85
CA TRP A 265 9.44 8.55 -3.87
C TRP A 265 10.81 9.02 -4.32
N ILE A 266 11.76 8.11 -4.39
CA ILE A 266 13.16 8.43 -4.64
C ILE A 266 13.57 7.92 -6.01
N PHE A 267 14.18 8.78 -6.80
CA PHE A 267 14.63 8.50 -8.16
C PHE A 267 16.12 8.75 -8.28
N ASP A 268 16.83 7.95 -9.06
CA ASP A 268 18.22 8.22 -9.41
C ASP A 268 18.31 9.59 -10.14
N ALA A 269 19.20 10.44 -9.68
CA ALA A 269 19.29 11.81 -10.20
C ALA A 269 19.76 11.88 -11.67
N LYS A 270 20.39 10.82 -12.20
CA LYS A 270 20.92 10.75 -13.57
C LYS A 270 20.02 9.96 -14.50
N THR A 271 19.62 8.74 -14.08
CA THR A 271 18.81 7.84 -14.91
C THR A 271 17.32 8.12 -14.78
N LEU A 272 16.88 8.74 -13.69
CA LEU A 272 15.48 8.95 -13.30
C LEU A 272 14.71 7.64 -13.07
N GLU A 273 15.41 6.55 -12.83
CA GLU A 273 14.81 5.28 -12.41
C GLU A 273 14.33 5.37 -10.96
N TYR A 274 13.20 4.73 -10.67
CA TYR A 274 12.67 4.64 -9.32
C TYR A 274 13.56 3.75 -8.45
N LEU A 275 14.06 4.29 -7.35
CA LEU A 275 14.93 3.62 -6.40
C LEU A 275 14.17 3.06 -5.21
N GLY A 276 13.21 3.78 -4.67
CA GLY A 276 12.50 3.40 -3.46
C GLY A 276 11.68 4.53 -2.87
N GLU A 277 11.35 4.39 -1.60
CA GLU A 277 10.48 5.31 -0.89
C GLU A 277 10.97 5.52 0.55
N ARG A 278 10.70 6.69 1.12
CA ARG A 278 10.91 7.00 2.54
C ARG A 278 9.76 7.80 3.08
N THR A 279 9.30 7.43 4.29
CA THR A 279 8.29 8.19 5.03
C THR A 279 8.88 8.67 6.35
N TYR A 280 8.64 9.92 6.70
CA TYR A 280 9.14 10.53 7.95
C TYR A 280 8.18 11.56 8.52
N LEU A 281 8.28 11.84 9.82
CA LEU A 281 7.43 12.78 10.51
C LEU A 281 7.76 14.23 10.12
N THR A 282 6.72 15.03 9.82
CA THR A 282 6.83 16.47 9.51
C THR A 282 6.70 17.36 10.74
N ARG A 283 6.24 16.80 11.87
CA ARG A 283 6.07 17.46 13.17
C ARG A 283 6.33 16.48 14.31
N ASP A 284 6.47 17.01 15.51
CA ASP A 284 6.52 16.20 16.73
C ASP A 284 5.16 15.54 16.98
N THR A 285 5.17 14.25 17.28
CA THR A 285 3.98 13.42 17.59
C THR A 285 4.30 12.44 18.71
N SER A 286 3.32 11.62 19.12
CA SER A 286 3.58 10.46 20.01
C SER A 286 4.54 9.45 19.39
N MET A 287 4.64 9.41 18.06
CA MET A 287 5.51 8.50 17.33
C MET A 287 6.98 8.94 17.31
N GLY A 288 7.27 10.21 17.56
CA GLY A 288 8.65 10.73 17.57
C GLY A 288 8.75 12.22 17.28
N LYS A 289 9.99 12.68 17.09
CA LYS A 289 10.30 14.03 16.71
C LYS A 289 10.17 14.23 15.21
N LYS A 290 9.98 15.49 14.78
CA LYS A 290 10.10 15.86 13.37
C LYS A 290 11.38 15.28 12.76
N GLY A 291 11.26 14.69 11.57
CA GLY A 291 12.37 14.04 10.86
C GLY A 291 12.59 12.56 11.23
N THR A 292 11.85 12.01 12.21
CA THR A 292 11.90 10.57 12.51
C THR A 292 11.41 9.78 11.30
N VAL A 293 12.25 8.91 10.75
CA VAL A 293 11.89 7.99 9.67
C VAL A 293 10.99 6.90 10.22
N THR A 294 9.86 6.65 9.59
CA THR A 294 8.86 5.67 10.02
C THR A 294 8.84 4.43 9.13
N ASN A 295 9.22 4.59 7.88
CA ASN A 295 9.31 3.54 6.88
C ASN A 295 10.31 3.95 5.80
N GLU A 296 11.07 3.00 5.29
CA GLU A 296 11.91 3.20 4.10
C GLU A 296 12.05 1.91 3.31
N SER A 297 12.15 2.06 2.00
CA SER A 297 12.35 0.94 1.08
C SER A 297 13.35 1.29 -0.03
N ALA A 298 13.94 0.24 -0.61
CA ALA A 298 14.75 0.34 -1.80
C ALA A 298 14.43 -0.83 -2.74
N VAL A 299 14.12 -0.56 -3.97
CA VAL A 299 13.97 -1.59 -4.99
C VAL A 299 15.35 -2.02 -5.46
N LEU A 300 15.64 -3.32 -5.34
CA LEU A 300 16.92 -3.90 -5.72
C LEU A 300 16.84 -4.57 -7.10
N GLU A 301 15.72 -5.22 -7.41
CA GLU A 301 15.58 -5.99 -8.64
C GLU A 301 14.09 -6.18 -9.01
N ARG A 302 13.82 -6.20 -10.32
CA ARG A 302 12.54 -6.60 -10.90
C ARG A 302 12.78 -7.52 -12.07
N ALA A 303 11.96 -8.57 -12.19
CA ALA A 303 12.05 -9.50 -13.31
C ALA A 303 10.71 -10.18 -13.59
N VAL A 304 10.63 -10.84 -14.73
CA VAL A 304 9.61 -11.81 -15.06
C VAL A 304 10.24 -13.19 -14.89
N VAL A 305 9.55 -14.08 -14.16
CA VAL A 305 9.99 -15.45 -13.90
C VAL A 305 8.85 -16.44 -14.18
N ASP A 306 9.19 -17.70 -14.46
CA ASP A 306 8.21 -18.70 -14.88
C ASP A 306 7.63 -19.48 -13.68
N ALA A 307 8.28 -19.43 -12.52
CA ALA A 307 7.84 -20.18 -11.35
C ALA A 307 8.00 -19.39 -10.04
N LEU A 308 7.21 -19.75 -9.02
CA LEU A 308 7.42 -19.31 -7.65
C LEU A 308 8.81 -19.73 -7.16
N ARG A 309 9.48 -18.88 -6.41
CA ARG A 309 10.85 -19.06 -5.88
C ARG A 309 11.95 -19.00 -6.92
N GLU A 310 11.63 -18.91 -8.20
CA GLU A 310 12.63 -18.65 -9.23
C GLU A 310 13.18 -17.23 -9.07
N LYS A 311 14.51 -17.10 -9.26
CA LYS A 311 15.22 -15.81 -9.18
C LYS A 311 15.85 -15.49 -10.53
N PRO A 312 15.95 -14.20 -10.90
CA PRO A 312 16.58 -13.81 -12.14
C PRO A 312 18.02 -14.31 -12.22
N GLY A 313 18.44 -14.76 -13.42
CA GLY A 313 19.80 -15.25 -13.66
C GLY A 313 20.12 -16.65 -13.11
N THR A 314 19.20 -17.30 -12.45
CA THR A 314 19.30 -18.72 -12.09
C THR A 314 18.73 -19.56 -13.24
N THR A 315 19.54 -19.88 -14.24
CA THR A 315 19.24 -20.97 -15.20
C THR A 315 19.21 -22.28 -14.42
N ALA A 316 18.09 -23.00 -14.50
CA ALA A 316 17.91 -24.35 -13.96
C ALA A 316 18.84 -25.35 -14.67
#